data_259b089fcfda3b185bfe203258b047aa
#
_entry.id   259b089fcfda3b185bfe203258b047aa
#
_cell.length_a   1.000
_cell.length_b   1.000
_cell.length_c   1.000
_cell.angle_alpha   90.00
_cell.angle_beta   90.00
_cell.angle_gamma   90.00
#
_symmetry.space_group_name_H-M   'P 1'
#
loop_
_entity.id
_entity.type
_entity.pdbx_description
1 polymer ?
#
loop_
_entity_poly.entity_id
_entity_poly.type
_entity_poly.pdbx_seq_one_letter_code
_entity_poly.pdbx_strand_id
1 'polypeptide(L)'
;MNQKDRSLFHQKLLELKDGSYDVFYEDKRYLLSKKTELKGKLIKLYADELGDNDFISLNYYSEIGDGLLKPCEMPQEKVIDFVLNLST
;
A
#
# COMPACT_ATOMS: atom_id res chain seq x y z
N MET A 1 0.04 -15.04 -0.90
CA MET A 1 -0.51 -14.42 0.34
C MET A 1 -1.59 -15.33 0.90
N ASN A 2 -1.48 -15.72 2.16
CA ASN A 2 -2.50 -16.56 2.78
C ASN A 2 -3.73 -15.72 3.19
N GLN A 3 -4.80 -16.37 3.64
CA GLN A 3 -6.05 -15.68 3.96
C GLN A 3 -5.90 -14.68 5.11
N LYS A 4 -5.09 -15.02 6.11
CA LYS A 4 -4.84 -14.12 7.25
C LYS A 4 -4.09 -12.87 6.81
N ASP A 5 -3.05 -13.01 6.00
CA ASP A 5 -2.28 -11.86 5.50
C ASP A 5 -3.13 -11.00 4.56
N ARG A 6 -3.99 -11.62 3.76
CA ARG A 6 -4.90 -10.90 2.88
C ARG A 6 -5.85 -10.00 3.67
N SER A 7 -6.42 -10.54 4.75
CA SER A 7 -7.34 -9.78 5.60
C SER A 7 -6.62 -8.63 6.30
N LEU A 8 -5.42 -8.86 6.81
CA LEU A 8 -4.61 -7.82 7.44
C LEU A 8 -4.19 -6.75 6.44
N PHE A 9 -3.79 -7.14 5.24
CA PHE A 9 -3.39 -6.20 4.20
C PHE A 9 -4.57 -5.29 3.83
N HIS A 10 -5.73 -5.88 3.59
CA HIS A 10 -6.95 -5.15 3.26
C HIS A 10 -7.29 -4.13 4.36
N GLN A 11 -7.30 -4.59 5.60
CA GLN A 11 -7.62 -3.74 6.75
C GLN A 11 -6.62 -2.60 6.90
N LYS A 12 -5.34 -2.88 6.84
CA LYS A 12 -4.31 -1.85 6.98
C LYS A 12 -4.38 -0.82 5.85
N LEU A 13 -4.59 -1.29 4.63
CA LEU A 13 -4.67 -0.39 3.48
C LEU A 13 -5.86 0.55 3.62
N LEU A 14 -7.00 0.06 4.09
CA LEU A 14 -8.19 0.89 4.29
C LEU A 14 -8.02 1.87 5.44
N GLU A 15 -7.25 1.53 6.47
CA GLU A 15 -7.03 2.39 7.62
C GLU A 15 -6.11 3.57 7.34
N LEU A 16 -5.24 3.46 6.33
CA LEU A 16 -4.36 4.57 5.97
C LEU A 16 -5.19 5.75 5.47
N LYS A 17 -4.82 6.95 5.91
CA LYS A 17 -5.52 8.17 5.47
C LYS A 17 -5.21 8.46 4.00
N ASP A 18 -6.19 9.01 3.30
CA ASP A 18 -5.95 9.58 1.98
C ASP A 18 -5.10 10.84 2.12
N GLY A 19 -4.31 11.13 1.10
CA GLY A 19 -3.45 12.29 1.08
C GLY A 19 -1.99 11.91 1.02
N SER A 20 -1.11 12.86 1.34
CA SER A 20 0.34 12.65 1.29
C SER A 20 0.94 12.95 2.66
N TYR A 21 1.76 12.03 3.15
CA TYR A 21 2.38 12.17 4.47
C TYR A 21 3.56 11.21 4.61
N ASP A 22 4.41 11.47 5.60
CA ASP A 22 5.57 10.64 5.87
C ASP A 22 5.16 9.35 6.59
N VAL A 23 5.77 8.25 6.18
CA VAL A 23 5.66 6.97 6.89
C VAL A 23 7.06 6.38 7.04
N PHE A 24 7.20 5.42 7.94
CA PHE A 24 8.47 4.75 8.20
C PHE A 24 8.34 3.26 7.89
N TYR A 25 9.36 2.72 7.24
CA TYR A 25 9.43 1.30 6.91
C TYR A 25 10.89 0.87 6.91
N GLU A 26 11.21 -0.14 7.72
CA GLU A 26 12.58 -0.66 7.88
C GLU A 26 13.60 0.44 8.17
N ASP A 27 13.27 1.33 9.12
CA ASP A 27 14.11 2.45 9.57
C ASP A 27 14.37 3.50 8.48
N LYS A 28 13.59 3.47 7.42
CA LYS A 28 13.68 4.46 6.33
C LYS A 28 12.39 5.25 6.27
N ARG A 29 12.52 6.51 5.85
CA ARG A 29 11.36 7.39 5.72
C ARG A 29 10.91 7.43 4.27
N TYR A 30 9.60 7.29 4.06
CA TYR A 30 8.97 7.36 2.76
C TYR A 30 7.92 8.46 2.75
N LEU A 31 7.78 9.15 1.63
CA LEU A 31 6.62 10.01 1.41
C LEU A 31 5.55 9.17 0.73
N LEU A 32 4.46 8.93 1.45
CA LEU A 32 3.36 8.09 0.97
C LEU A 32 2.24 8.97 0.46
N SER A 33 1.66 8.59 -0.67
CA SER A 33 0.45 9.21 -1.20
C SER A 33 -0.60 8.13 -1.40
N LYS A 34 -1.77 8.35 -0.85
CA LYS A 34 -2.90 7.43 -1.00
C LYS A 34 -4.09 8.18 -1.55
N LYS A 35 -4.74 7.58 -2.54
CA LYS A 35 -5.96 8.12 -3.13
C LYS A 35 -6.99 7.03 -3.27
N THR A 36 -8.19 7.27 -2.72
CA THR A 36 -9.32 6.36 -2.85
C THR A 36 -10.25 6.89 -3.91
N GLU A 37 -10.55 6.08 -4.92
CA GLU A 37 -11.37 6.47 -6.06
C GLU A 37 -12.51 5.46 -6.24
N LEU A 38 -13.46 5.79 -7.14
CA LEU A 38 -14.58 4.93 -7.51
C LEU A 38 -15.39 4.52 -6.28
N LYS A 39 -15.63 5.46 -5.35
CA LYS A 39 -16.42 5.24 -4.13
C LYS A 39 -15.84 4.12 -3.25
N GLY A 40 -14.53 4.07 -3.16
CA GLY A 40 -13.85 3.08 -2.33
C GLY A 40 -13.46 1.80 -3.06
N LYS A 41 -13.81 1.67 -4.33
CA LYS A 41 -13.52 0.44 -5.09
C LYS A 41 -12.10 0.35 -5.60
N LEU A 42 -11.41 1.48 -5.68
CA LEU A 42 -10.02 1.54 -6.16
C LEU A 42 -9.20 2.38 -5.20
N ILE A 43 -8.10 1.79 -4.72
CA ILE A 43 -7.14 2.49 -3.89
C ILE A 43 -5.82 2.52 -4.65
N LYS A 44 -5.30 3.74 -4.84
CA LYS A 44 -3.98 3.96 -5.44
C LYS A 44 -3.02 4.36 -4.34
N LEU A 45 -1.88 3.69 -4.25
CA LEU A 45 -0.87 4.00 -3.25
C LEU A 45 0.48 4.08 -3.91
N TYR A 46 1.21 5.14 -3.55
CA TYR A 46 2.58 5.37 -4.01
C TYR A 46 3.40 5.87 -2.82
N ALA A 47 4.63 5.39 -2.70
CA ALA A 47 5.53 5.86 -1.66
C ALA A 47 6.93 5.95 -2.23
N ASP A 48 7.58 7.11 -2.02
CA ASP A 48 8.97 7.35 -2.41
C ASP A 48 9.86 7.34 -1.17
N GLU A 49 10.93 6.60 -1.21
CA GLU A 49 11.93 6.64 -0.16
C GLU A 49 12.66 7.98 -0.18
N LEU A 50 12.65 8.69 0.93
CA LEU A 50 13.33 9.97 1.05
C LEU A 50 14.81 9.73 1.29
N GLY A 51 15.64 10.21 0.37
CA GLY A 51 17.08 10.06 0.47
C GLY A 51 17.69 8.91 -0.32
N ASP A 52 16.86 8.08 -0.95
CA ASP A 52 17.33 6.96 -1.77
C ASP A 52 16.33 6.75 -2.92
N ASN A 53 16.50 5.67 -3.68
CA ASN A 53 15.76 5.45 -4.92
C ASN A 53 14.67 4.40 -4.84
N ASP A 54 14.36 3.88 -3.66
CA ASP A 54 13.33 2.87 -3.54
C ASP A 54 11.94 3.50 -3.61
N PHE A 55 10.97 2.73 -4.12
CA PHE A 55 9.59 3.20 -4.18
C PHE A 55 8.64 2.01 -4.07
N ILE A 56 7.40 2.32 -3.69
CA ILE A 56 6.30 1.36 -3.62
C ILE A 56 5.18 1.93 -4.48
N SER A 57 4.57 1.09 -5.31
CA SER A 57 3.45 1.53 -6.14
C SER A 57 2.48 0.39 -6.33
N LEU A 58 1.20 0.66 -6.10
CA LEU A 58 0.17 -0.36 -6.27
C LEU A 58 -1.18 0.26 -6.58
N ASN A 59 -2.02 -0.52 -7.24
CA ASN A 59 -3.45 -0.30 -7.32
C ASN A 59 -4.14 -1.48 -6.65
N TYR A 60 -5.18 -1.21 -5.87
CA TYR A 60 -5.93 -2.24 -5.16
C TYR A 60 -7.40 -2.08 -5.48
N TYR A 61 -7.99 -3.13 -6.04
CA TYR A 61 -9.41 -3.16 -6.42
C TYR A 61 -10.17 -3.95 -5.35
N SER A 62 -10.80 -3.25 -4.42
CA SER A 62 -11.36 -3.86 -3.23
C SER A 62 -12.57 -4.76 -3.47
N GLU A 63 -13.26 -4.58 -4.60
CA GLU A 63 -14.49 -5.34 -4.89
C GLU A 63 -14.33 -6.41 -5.96
N ILE A 64 -13.12 -6.70 -6.40
CA ILE A 64 -12.86 -7.79 -7.35
C ILE A 64 -12.42 -9.01 -6.54
N GLY A 65 -13.26 -10.05 -6.48
CA GLY A 65 -13.02 -11.22 -5.66
C GLY A 65 -12.90 -10.82 -4.19
N ASP A 66 -11.86 -11.30 -3.52
CA ASP A 66 -11.53 -10.92 -2.15
C ASP A 66 -10.59 -9.73 -2.07
N GLY A 67 -10.50 -8.96 -3.14
CA GLY A 67 -9.55 -7.87 -3.30
C GLY A 67 -8.48 -8.25 -4.31
N LEU A 68 -8.29 -7.40 -5.31
CA LEU A 68 -7.28 -7.63 -6.35
C LEU A 68 -6.16 -6.61 -6.19
N LEU A 69 -4.97 -7.09 -5.84
CA LEU A 69 -3.77 -6.27 -5.73
C LEU A 69 -3.01 -6.30 -7.04
N LYS A 70 -2.71 -5.12 -7.57
CA LYS A 70 -1.87 -4.96 -8.76
C LYS A 70 -0.69 -4.07 -8.43
N PRO A 71 0.49 -4.66 -8.11
CA PRO A 71 1.71 -3.88 -7.95
C PRO A 71 2.18 -3.36 -9.31
N CYS A 72 2.87 -2.22 -9.29
CA CYS A 72 3.42 -1.62 -10.50
C CYS A 72 4.94 -1.83 -10.52
N GLU A 73 5.41 -2.66 -11.46
CA GLU A 73 6.84 -2.90 -11.71
C GLU A 73 7.61 -3.48 -10.51
N MET A 74 6.94 -4.21 -9.63
CA MET A 74 7.60 -4.82 -8.48
C MET A 74 6.85 -6.08 -8.04
N PRO A 75 7.51 -6.97 -7.27
CA PRO A 75 6.84 -8.18 -6.77
C PRO A 75 5.72 -7.84 -5.79
N GLN A 76 4.69 -8.66 -5.78
CA GLN A 76 3.57 -8.52 -4.86
C GLN A 76 4.02 -8.55 -3.40
N GLU A 77 4.99 -9.41 -3.08
CA GLU A 77 5.50 -9.56 -1.72
C GLU A 77 6.08 -8.26 -1.18
N LYS A 78 6.70 -7.46 -2.04
CA LYS A 78 7.29 -6.18 -1.63
C LYS A 78 6.22 -5.21 -1.15
N VAL A 79 5.13 -5.05 -1.91
CA VAL A 79 4.07 -4.11 -1.53
C VAL A 79 3.28 -4.62 -0.33
N ILE A 80 3.08 -5.91 -0.20
CA ILE A 80 2.40 -6.50 0.94
C ILE A 80 3.20 -6.26 2.22
N ASP A 81 4.50 -6.54 2.18
CA ASP A 81 5.37 -6.34 3.34
C ASP A 81 5.39 -4.87 3.76
N PHE A 82 5.47 -3.97 2.81
CA PHE A 82 5.46 -2.54 3.08
C PHE A 82 4.18 -2.13 3.81
N VAL A 83 3.02 -2.48 3.30
CA VAL A 83 1.74 -2.08 3.90
C VAL A 83 1.55 -2.71 5.28
N LEU A 84 1.96 -3.97 5.45
CA LEU A 84 1.79 -4.65 6.73
C LEU A 84 2.71 -4.10 7.82
N ASN A 85 3.86 -3.55 7.45
CA ASN A 85 4.89 -3.20 8.43
C ASN A 85 5.23 -1.71 8.52
N LEU A 86 4.62 -0.87 7.70
CA LEU A 86 4.89 0.57 7.81
C LEU A 86 4.32 1.14 9.12
N SER A 87 4.89 2.25 9.56
CA SER A 87 4.35 3.01 10.70
C SER A 87 4.18 4.47 10.32
N THR A 88 3.21 5.10 10.91
CA THR A 88 2.90 6.51 10.64
C THR A 88 3.31 7.41 11.79
#